data_8e1bc6d82294b8128f9079fc74d4c0e3
#
_entry.id   8e1bc6d82294b8128f9079fc74d4c0e3
#
_cell.length_a   1.000
_cell.length_b   1.000
_cell.length_c   1.000
_cell.angle_alpha   90.00
_cell.angle_beta   90.00
_cell.angle_gamma   90.00
#
_symmetry.space_group_name_H-M   'P 1'
#
loop_
_entity.id
_entity.type
_entity.pdbx_description
1 polymer ?
#
loop_
_entity_poly.entity_id
_entity_poly.type
_entity_poly.pdbx_seq_one_letter_code
_entity_poly.pdbx_strand_id
1 'polypeptide(L)'
;MDGNGRPDEGFDEGFDGGPGGDFGQGPGEDGFDGDLLEAELRRAAAELDPVPVELRQLALEAYALHDLDARIAELTFDSLVDALPVRGVPDAPRMLTFRAGGLSVDVEVTEEGLIGQVLPPQSARIEVLGGPQTVRPVPVDTLGRFTSDHAPTGPFALRLRAGGEVIVTEWLRA
;
A
#
# COMPACT_ATOMS: atom_id res chain seq x y z
N MET A 1 16.26 -84.97 8.35
CA MET A 1 14.97 -85.23 7.74
C MET A 1 14.59 -83.93 7.06
N ASP A 2 14.96 -83.86 5.83
CA ASP A 2 14.16 -84.10 4.63
C ASP A 2 13.20 -82.94 4.49
N GLY A 3 13.16 -82.20 3.45
CA GLY A 3 13.57 -82.35 2.08
C GLY A 3 12.94 -81.22 1.34
N ASN A 4 13.68 -80.70 0.43
CA ASN A 4 13.27 -80.68 -0.99
C ASN A 4 12.11 -79.69 -1.33
N GLY A 5 12.32 -78.76 -2.16
CA GLY A 5 12.38 -78.82 -3.56
C GLY A 5 12.29 -77.46 -4.22
N ARG A 6 13.21 -77.13 -5.05
CA ARG A 6 13.10 -76.28 -6.24
C ARG A 6 12.21 -76.97 -7.26
N PRO A 7 11.87 -76.36 -8.39
CA PRO A 7 12.39 -75.23 -9.16
C PRO A 7 11.34 -74.25 -9.63
N ASP A 8 11.77 -73.04 -10.08
CA ASP A 8 12.10 -72.69 -11.45
C ASP A 8 10.98 -72.16 -12.30
N GLU A 9 11.34 -71.24 -13.06
CA GLU A 9 10.84 -70.62 -14.29
C GLU A 9 10.56 -69.13 -14.10
N GLY A 10 11.39 -68.24 -14.41
CA GLY A 10 11.88 -67.70 -15.64
C GLY A 10 10.76 -67.09 -16.48
N PHE A 11 10.51 -65.76 -16.30
CA PHE A 11 9.94 -64.99 -17.40
C PHE A 11 10.69 -63.64 -17.47
N ASP A 12 11.64 -63.64 -18.36
CA ASP A 12 12.29 -62.52 -18.95
C ASP A 12 11.32 -61.92 -19.99
N GLU A 13 10.77 -60.76 -19.73
CA GLU A 13 10.23 -59.93 -20.79
C GLU A 13 10.76 -58.50 -20.59
N GLY A 14 11.80 -58.21 -21.37
CA GLY A 14 12.31 -56.90 -21.59
C GLY A 14 11.20 -55.98 -22.11
N PHE A 15 10.90 -54.94 -21.34
CA PHE A 15 10.16 -53.80 -21.84
C PHE A 15 11.13 -52.68 -22.12
N ASP A 16 11.30 -52.52 -23.41
CA ASP A 16 12.13 -51.54 -24.11
C ASP A 16 11.82 -50.10 -23.68
N GLY A 17 12.91 -49.36 -23.44
CA GLY A 17 12.86 -47.97 -22.99
C GLY A 17 12.29 -47.07 -24.07
N GLY A 18 11.13 -46.50 -23.80
CA GLY A 18 10.65 -45.30 -24.45
C GLY A 18 11.30 -44.05 -23.83
N PRO A 19 11.74 -43.07 -24.64
CA PRO A 19 12.34 -41.86 -24.08
C PRO A 19 11.28 -41.05 -23.30
N GLY A 20 11.53 -40.87 -22.02
CA GLY A 20 10.76 -40.00 -21.15
C GLY A 20 10.74 -38.59 -21.72
N GLY A 21 9.58 -38.17 -22.17
CA GLY A 21 9.34 -36.77 -22.47
C GLY A 21 9.46 -35.94 -21.19
N ASP A 22 10.49 -35.17 -21.15
CA ASP A 22 10.67 -34.07 -20.19
C ASP A 22 9.54 -33.06 -20.46
N PHE A 23 8.45 -33.17 -19.70
CA PHE A 23 7.48 -32.12 -19.61
C PHE A 23 8.08 -31.02 -18.72
N GLY A 24 8.98 -30.25 -19.31
CA GLY A 24 9.42 -28.99 -18.77
C GLY A 24 8.17 -28.13 -18.48
N GLN A 25 7.80 -28.04 -17.23
CA GLN A 25 6.93 -26.99 -16.73
C GLN A 25 7.67 -25.68 -16.96
N GLY A 26 7.35 -25.01 -18.07
CA GLY A 26 7.71 -23.63 -18.29
C GLY A 26 7.10 -22.78 -17.18
N PRO A 27 7.83 -21.76 -16.67
CA PRO A 27 7.28 -20.84 -15.69
C PRO A 27 6.10 -20.08 -16.31
N GLY A 28 4.94 -20.30 -15.75
CA GLY A 28 3.64 -19.69 -15.93
C GLY A 28 3.52 -18.44 -16.78
N GLU A 29 3.17 -18.61 -18.03
CA GLU A 29 2.58 -17.54 -18.84
C GLU A 29 1.16 -17.18 -18.37
N ASP A 30 0.54 -18.03 -17.56
CA ASP A 30 -0.83 -17.84 -17.06
C ASP A 30 -0.98 -16.68 -16.04
N GLY A 31 0.09 -16.29 -15.35
CA GLY A 31 0.07 -15.19 -14.39
C GLY A 31 0.05 -13.82 -15.04
N PHE A 32 0.73 -13.68 -16.16
CA PHE A 32 0.85 -12.39 -16.85
C PHE A 32 -0.46 -12.01 -17.58
N ASP A 33 -1.14 -12.98 -18.17
CA ASP A 33 -2.46 -12.77 -18.79
C ASP A 33 -3.55 -12.47 -17.75
N GLY A 34 -3.45 -13.06 -16.56
CA GLY A 34 -4.37 -12.81 -15.45
C GLY A 34 -4.34 -11.37 -14.96
N ASP A 35 -3.16 -10.82 -14.76
CA ASP A 35 -2.96 -9.44 -14.29
C ASP A 35 -3.44 -8.40 -15.31
N LEU A 36 -3.22 -8.65 -16.61
CA LEU A 36 -3.71 -7.79 -17.68
C LEU A 36 -5.22 -7.81 -17.76
N LEU A 37 -5.83 -8.99 -17.71
CA LEU A 37 -7.29 -9.14 -17.71
C LEU A 37 -7.92 -8.46 -16.49
N GLU A 38 -7.32 -8.61 -15.32
CA GLU A 38 -7.80 -7.95 -14.09
C GLU A 38 -7.73 -6.42 -14.22
N ALA A 39 -6.65 -5.90 -14.80
CA ALA A 39 -6.51 -4.46 -15.05
C ALA A 39 -7.54 -3.93 -16.04
N GLU A 40 -7.85 -4.68 -17.09
CA GLU A 40 -8.88 -4.33 -18.06
C GLU A 40 -10.28 -4.39 -17.46
N LEU A 41 -10.58 -5.43 -16.67
CA LEU A 41 -11.86 -5.54 -15.96
C LEU A 41 -12.07 -4.41 -14.95
N ARG A 42 -11.01 -4.02 -14.21
CA ARG A 42 -11.09 -2.85 -13.32
C ARG A 42 -11.37 -1.56 -14.08
N ARG A 43 -10.73 -1.37 -15.23
CA ARG A 43 -10.97 -0.19 -16.08
C ARG A 43 -12.41 -0.17 -16.59
N ALA A 44 -12.87 -1.29 -17.14
CA ALA A 44 -14.24 -1.42 -17.63
C ALA A 44 -15.26 -1.20 -16.50
N ALA A 45 -15.06 -1.75 -15.32
CA ALA A 45 -15.92 -1.55 -14.18
C ALA A 45 -15.96 -0.06 -13.75
N ALA A 46 -14.81 0.61 -13.74
CA ALA A 46 -14.74 2.02 -13.38
C ALA A 46 -15.45 2.96 -14.38
N GLU A 47 -15.53 2.55 -15.66
CA GLU A 47 -16.23 3.30 -16.70
C GLU A 47 -17.72 3.01 -16.74
N LEU A 48 -18.12 1.74 -16.56
CA LEU A 48 -19.51 1.30 -16.70
C LEU A 48 -20.33 1.47 -15.42
N ASP A 49 -19.69 1.31 -14.25
CA ASP A 49 -20.33 1.42 -12.94
C ASP A 49 -19.36 2.07 -11.94
N PRO A 50 -19.12 3.38 -12.06
CA PRO A 50 -18.22 4.09 -11.17
C PRO A 50 -18.76 4.07 -9.74
N VAL A 51 -17.94 3.64 -8.80
CA VAL A 51 -18.29 3.65 -7.37
C VAL A 51 -18.69 5.09 -6.98
N PRO A 52 -19.90 5.30 -6.46
CA PRO A 52 -20.34 6.62 -5.97
C PRO A 52 -19.33 7.20 -4.98
N VAL A 53 -19.12 8.51 -5.06
CA VAL A 53 -18.14 9.20 -4.23
C VAL A 53 -18.43 9.04 -2.73
N GLU A 54 -19.71 8.97 -2.38
CA GLU A 54 -20.18 8.77 -1.00
C GLU A 54 -19.81 7.38 -0.47
N LEU A 55 -19.94 6.32 -1.27
CA LEU A 55 -19.53 4.97 -0.88
C LEU A 55 -18.02 4.86 -0.74
N ARG A 56 -17.27 5.55 -1.61
CA ARG A 56 -15.82 5.60 -1.50
C ARG A 56 -15.40 6.31 -0.22
N GLN A 57 -16.04 7.43 0.09
CA GLN A 57 -15.79 8.16 1.33
C GLN A 57 -16.10 7.31 2.56
N LEU A 58 -17.27 6.65 2.59
CA LEU A 58 -17.68 5.76 3.66
C LEU A 58 -16.70 4.59 3.85
N ALA A 59 -16.18 4.02 2.76
CA ALA A 59 -15.18 2.96 2.82
C ALA A 59 -13.85 3.46 3.41
N LEU A 60 -13.43 4.67 3.08
CA LEU A 60 -12.23 5.30 3.65
C LEU A 60 -12.41 5.58 5.15
N GLU A 61 -13.55 6.09 5.57
CA GLU A 61 -13.89 6.30 6.96
C GLU A 61 -13.95 4.98 7.75
N ALA A 62 -14.58 3.94 7.18
CA ALA A 62 -14.60 2.60 7.77
C ALA A 62 -13.20 1.99 7.89
N TYR A 63 -12.33 2.22 6.90
CA TYR A 63 -10.94 1.77 6.96
C TYR A 63 -10.14 2.52 8.05
N ALA A 64 -10.41 3.81 8.27
CA ALA A 64 -9.81 4.57 9.36
C ALA A 64 -10.20 4.01 10.74
N LEU A 65 -11.41 3.45 10.88
CA LEU A 65 -11.87 2.79 12.09
C LEU A 65 -11.16 1.45 12.37
N HIS A 66 -10.38 0.93 11.45
CA HIS A 66 -9.60 -0.30 11.66
C HIS A 66 -8.51 -0.14 12.74
N ASP A 67 -8.06 1.07 12.98
CA ASP A 67 -7.22 1.43 14.12
C ASP A 67 -8.10 2.07 15.23
N LEU A 68 -8.94 1.26 15.88
CA LEU A 68 -9.89 1.73 16.92
C LEU A 68 -9.23 2.47 18.07
N ASP A 69 -7.94 2.25 18.30
CA ASP A 69 -7.13 2.93 19.32
C ASP A 69 -6.38 4.15 18.77
N ALA A 70 -6.52 4.44 17.48
CA ALA A 70 -5.84 5.59 16.88
C ALA A 70 -6.52 6.90 17.26
N ARG A 71 -5.71 7.88 17.65
CA ARG A 71 -6.16 9.27 17.83
C ARG A 71 -6.24 9.94 16.45
N ILE A 72 -7.30 10.68 16.21
CA ILE A 72 -7.44 11.48 14.98
C ILE A 72 -6.68 12.80 15.14
N ALA A 73 -5.86 13.11 14.14
CA ALA A 73 -5.25 14.43 14.00
C ALA A 73 -6.10 15.27 13.03
N GLU A 74 -6.68 16.33 13.55
CA GLU A 74 -7.53 17.25 12.81
C GLU A 74 -6.68 18.15 11.89
N LEU A 75 -7.17 18.44 10.70
CA LEU A 75 -6.59 19.43 9.82
C LEU A 75 -6.84 20.83 10.38
N THR A 76 -5.78 21.53 10.72
CA THR A 76 -5.88 22.90 11.29
C THR A 76 -5.40 23.99 10.33
N PHE A 77 -4.74 23.61 9.26
CA PHE A 77 -4.32 24.51 8.19
C PHE A 77 -4.20 23.77 6.86
N ASP A 78 -4.70 24.40 5.79
CA ASP A 78 -4.53 23.98 4.42
C ASP A 78 -4.27 25.20 3.53
N SER A 79 -3.11 25.28 2.91
CA SER A 79 -2.74 26.44 2.10
C SER A 79 -3.67 26.68 0.90
N LEU A 80 -4.38 25.65 0.42
CA LEU A 80 -5.37 25.84 -0.65
C LEU A 80 -6.62 26.57 -0.19
N VAL A 81 -6.94 26.51 1.10
CA VAL A 81 -8.15 27.09 1.68
C VAL A 81 -7.83 28.33 2.52
N ASP A 82 -6.79 28.25 3.35
CA ASP A 82 -6.48 29.21 4.41
C ASP A 82 -5.44 30.27 4.01
N ALA A 83 -4.67 30.00 2.93
CA ALA A 83 -3.66 30.96 2.49
C ALA A 83 -4.29 32.18 1.82
N LEU A 84 -3.84 33.36 2.20
CA LEU A 84 -4.18 34.58 1.47
C LEU A 84 -3.60 34.50 0.05
N PRO A 85 -4.34 34.91 -0.99
CA PRO A 85 -3.86 34.88 -2.35
C PRO A 85 -2.65 35.81 -2.51
N VAL A 86 -1.46 35.23 -2.54
CA VAL A 86 -0.21 35.94 -2.79
C VAL A 86 0.00 36.02 -4.30
N ARG A 87 0.10 37.23 -4.83
CA ARG A 87 0.36 37.41 -6.25
C ARG A 87 1.78 36.90 -6.58
N GLY A 88 1.88 35.87 -7.42
CA GLY A 88 3.14 35.61 -8.12
C GLY A 88 3.79 34.23 -7.99
N VAL A 89 3.18 33.24 -7.35
CA VAL A 89 3.73 31.86 -7.34
C VAL A 89 2.63 30.89 -7.79
N PRO A 90 2.54 30.58 -9.11
CA PRO A 90 1.52 29.67 -9.61
C PRO A 90 1.68 28.21 -9.16
N ASP A 91 2.85 27.79 -8.69
CA ASP A 91 3.19 26.41 -8.36
C ASP A 91 3.72 26.27 -6.92
N ALA A 92 3.12 27.00 -5.96
CA ALA A 92 3.50 26.79 -4.56
C ALA A 92 3.01 25.40 -4.08
N PRO A 93 3.87 24.60 -3.44
CA PRO A 93 3.47 23.32 -2.89
C PRO A 93 2.37 23.51 -1.85
N ARG A 94 1.47 22.52 -1.76
CA ARG A 94 0.39 22.55 -0.77
C ARG A 94 0.95 22.26 0.61
N MET A 95 0.69 23.17 1.55
CA MET A 95 1.09 23.06 2.95
C MET A 95 -0.12 22.64 3.79
N LEU A 96 0.06 21.63 4.63
CA LEU A 96 -0.96 21.10 5.53
C LEU A 96 -0.42 21.06 6.96
N THR A 97 -1.25 21.37 7.93
CA THR A 97 -0.93 21.16 9.35
C THR A 97 -2.05 20.38 10.02
N PHE A 98 -1.69 19.26 10.63
CA PHE A 98 -2.59 18.43 11.43
C PHE A 98 -2.24 18.52 12.91
N ARG A 99 -3.25 18.41 13.79
CA ARG A 99 -3.06 18.45 15.23
C ARG A 99 -3.81 17.34 15.96
N ALA A 100 -3.13 16.71 16.93
CA ALA A 100 -3.70 15.74 17.83
C ALA A 100 -3.17 15.98 19.25
N GLY A 101 -3.92 16.70 20.09
CA GLY A 101 -3.46 17.09 21.43
C GLY A 101 -2.22 17.98 21.36
N GLY A 102 -1.14 17.54 22.00
CA GLY A 102 0.14 18.27 22.01
C GLY A 102 1.06 18.01 20.82
N LEU A 103 0.61 17.19 19.84
CA LEU A 103 1.39 16.85 18.66
C LEU A 103 0.85 17.58 17.44
N SER A 104 1.75 18.08 16.57
CA SER A 104 1.39 18.54 15.23
C SER A 104 2.25 17.86 14.17
N VAL A 105 1.69 17.74 12.98
CA VAL A 105 2.37 17.22 11.79
C VAL A 105 2.19 18.24 10.68
N ASP A 106 3.29 18.86 10.29
CA ASP A 106 3.35 19.77 9.14
C ASP A 106 3.78 18.99 7.92
N VAL A 107 3.11 19.18 6.80
CA VAL A 107 3.35 18.42 5.56
C VAL A 107 3.30 19.36 4.37
N GLU A 108 4.31 19.25 3.56
CA GLU A 108 4.39 19.84 2.22
C GLU A 108 4.10 18.74 1.19
N VAL A 109 3.08 18.93 0.38
CA VAL A 109 2.71 18.02 -0.71
C VAL A 109 3.31 18.57 -2.00
N THR A 110 4.22 17.81 -2.58
CA THR A 110 4.90 18.16 -3.83
C THR A 110 4.54 17.15 -4.93
N GLU A 111 4.88 17.45 -6.17
CA GLU A 111 4.74 16.50 -7.29
C GLU A 111 5.61 15.25 -7.12
N GLU A 112 6.72 15.38 -6.40
CA GLU A 112 7.69 14.29 -6.18
C GLU A 112 7.35 13.45 -4.95
N GLY A 113 6.55 13.96 -4.00
CA GLY A 113 6.22 13.25 -2.78
C GLY A 113 5.75 14.13 -1.63
N LEU A 114 6.05 13.69 -0.42
CA LEU A 114 5.71 14.39 0.81
C LEU A 114 6.99 14.73 1.58
N ILE A 115 7.09 15.96 2.05
CA ILE A 115 8.11 16.39 2.99
C ILE A 115 7.38 16.88 4.25
N GLY A 116 7.85 16.52 5.43
CA GLY A 116 7.14 17.00 6.61
C GLY A 116 7.94 16.93 7.89
N GLN A 117 7.29 17.44 8.94
CA GLN A 117 7.86 17.49 10.29
C GLN A 117 6.82 17.20 11.35
N VAL A 118 7.22 16.39 12.32
CA VAL A 118 6.44 16.08 13.54
C VAL A 118 6.94 16.98 14.68
N LEU A 119 6.04 17.64 15.35
CA LEU A 119 6.31 18.54 16.48
C LEU A 119 5.51 18.12 17.72
N PRO A 120 6.14 18.02 18.90
CA PRO A 120 7.57 18.18 19.17
C PRO A 120 8.39 17.10 18.46
N PRO A 121 9.69 17.39 18.16
CA PRO A 121 10.58 16.44 17.51
C PRO A 121 10.66 15.13 18.28
N GLN A 122 10.43 14.02 17.56
CA GLN A 122 10.52 12.66 18.11
C GLN A 122 10.73 11.65 16.99
N SER A 123 11.36 10.53 17.33
CA SER A 123 11.47 9.39 16.42
C SER A 123 10.12 8.70 16.27
N ALA A 124 9.70 8.49 15.04
CA ALA A 124 8.43 7.87 14.71
C ALA A 124 8.50 7.14 13.35
N ARG A 125 7.38 6.60 12.93
CA ARG A 125 7.18 6.10 11.56
C ARG A 125 5.91 6.70 11.01
N ILE A 126 5.97 7.15 9.75
CA ILE A 126 4.82 7.63 9.02
C ILE A 126 4.50 6.64 7.90
N GLU A 127 3.25 6.31 7.77
CA GLU A 127 2.68 5.53 6.67
C GLU A 127 1.71 6.44 5.92
N VAL A 128 1.84 6.50 4.61
CA VAL A 128 0.88 7.20 3.75
C VAL A 128 -0.22 6.20 3.40
N LEU A 129 -1.43 6.45 3.87
CA LEU A 129 -2.61 5.65 3.58
C LEU A 129 -3.29 6.20 2.34
N GLY A 130 -3.67 5.33 1.42
CA GLY A 130 -4.37 5.74 0.20
C GLY A 130 -3.74 5.16 -1.06
N GLY A 131 -4.56 4.94 -2.08
CA GLY A 131 -4.15 4.31 -3.34
C GLY A 131 -4.03 2.78 -3.26
N PRO A 132 -3.78 2.12 -4.41
CA PRO A 132 -3.71 0.68 -4.52
C PRO A 132 -2.41 0.07 -3.96
N GLN A 133 -1.43 0.87 -3.61
CA GLN A 133 -0.13 0.41 -3.13
C GLN A 133 0.02 0.74 -1.65
N THR A 134 0.37 -0.27 -0.86
CA THR A 134 0.81 -0.06 0.52
C THR A 134 2.12 0.71 0.50
N VAL A 135 2.09 1.98 0.83
CA VAL A 135 3.29 2.80 0.91
C VAL A 135 4.17 2.29 2.05
N ARG A 136 5.45 2.11 1.78
CA ARG A 136 6.41 1.69 2.81
C ARG A 136 6.46 2.72 3.93
N PRO A 137 6.52 2.27 5.21
CA PRO A 137 6.67 3.19 6.31
C PRO A 137 7.93 4.05 6.16
N VAL A 138 7.76 5.35 6.25
CA VAL A 138 8.86 6.32 6.20
C VAL A 138 9.35 6.59 7.62
N PRO A 139 10.66 6.47 7.90
CA PRO A 139 11.19 6.82 9.21
C PRO A 139 11.16 8.33 9.43
N VAL A 140 10.78 8.73 10.63
CA VAL A 140 10.91 10.10 11.12
C VAL A 140 12.21 10.20 11.91
N ASP A 141 13.05 11.18 11.58
CA ASP A 141 14.34 11.38 12.25
C ASP A 141 14.18 11.96 13.66
N THR A 142 15.28 12.12 14.39
CA THR A 142 15.28 12.68 15.76
C THR A 142 14.88 14.16 15.82
N LEU A 143 14.89 14.86 14.69
CA LEU A 143 14.41 16.24 14.56
C LEU A 143 12.95 16.29 14.12
N GLY A 144 12.29 15.13 14.03
CA GLY A 144 10.91 15.02 13.61
C GLY A 144 10.68 15.10 12.11
N ARG A 145 11.73 15.07 11.26
CA ARG A 145 11.60 15.25 9.82
C ARG A 145 11.41 13.92 9.09
N PHE A 146 10.65 13.95 8.01
CA PHE A 146 10.46 12.80 7.12
C PHE A 146 10.34 13.25 5.67
N THR A 147 10.64 12.34 4.75
CA THR A 147 10.46 12.54 3.31
C THR A 147 9.97 11.24 2.70
N SER A 148 8.91 11.31 1.91
CA SER A 148 8.37 10.21 1.13
C SER A 148 8.48 10.54 -0.35
N ASP A 149 9.12 9.67 -1.12
CA ASP A 149 9.36 9.85 -2.57
C ASP A 149 8.14 9.49 -3.43
N HIS A 150 6.96 9.40 -2.81
CA HIS A 150 5.72 9.06 -3.49
C HIS A 150 4.67 10.11 -3.20
N ALA A 151 4.26 10.82 -4.23
CA ALA A 151 3.12 11.73 -4.17
C ALA A 151 1.81 10.92 -4.13
N PRO A 152 0.88 11.24 -3.23
CA PRO A 152 -0.43 10.62 -3.24
C PRO A 152 -1.19 11.03 -4.52
N THR A 153 -1.78 10.07 -5.24
CA THR A 153 -2.52 10.31 -6.49
C THR A 153 -4.02 10.36 -6.32
N GLY A 154 -4.51 10.44 -5.08
CA GLY A 154 -5.93 10.43 -4.74
C GLY A 154 -6.16 10.74 -3.28
N PRO A 155 -7.29 10.33 -2.70
CA PRO A 155 -7.52 10.51 -1.27
C PRO A 155 -6.42 9.84 -0.45
N PHE A 156 -5.87 10.55 0.52
CA PHE A 156 -4.82 10.04 1.39
C PHE A 156 -5.00 10.51 2.84
N ALA A 157 -4.40 9.76 3.74
CA ALA A 157 -4.21 10.13 5.13
C ALA A 157 -2.81 9.69 5.58
N LEU A 158 -2.34 10.24 6.68
CA LEU A 158 -1.07 9.86 7.29
C LEU A 158 -1.34 9.10 8.58
N ARG A 159 -0.68 7.97 8.76
CA ARG A 159 -0.65 7.24 10.02
C ARG A 159 0.73 7.41 10.65
N LEU A 160 0.75 8.02 11.81
CA LEU A 160 1.95 8.22 12.63
C LEU A 160 1.96 7.19 13.75
N ARG A 161 3.09 6.49 13.93
CA ARG A 161 3.34 5.59 15.06
C ARG A 161 4.52 6.13 15.87
N ALA A 162 4.26 6.59 17.07
CA ALA A 162 5.25 7.18 17.97
C ALA A 162 4.98 6.78 19.41
N GLY A 163 5.99 6.35 20.15
CA GLY A 163 5.91 6.08 21.58
C GLY A 163 4.85 5.05 22.01
N GLY A 164 4.41 4.19 21.10
CA GLY A 164 3.31 3.24 21.32
C GLY A 164 1.91 3.80 21.03
N GLU A 165 1.80 5.06 20.66
CA GLU A 165 0.56 5.68 20.19
C GLU A 165 0.46 5.58 18.66
N VAL A 166 -0.78 5.46 18.18
CA VAL A 166 -1.13 5.54 16.76
C VAL A 166 -1.99 6.78 16.55
N ILE A 167 -1.59 7.63 15.63
CA ILE A 167 -2.30 8.83 15.25
C ILE A 167 -2.57 8.77 13.75
N VAL A 168 -3.81 9.03 13.35
CA VAL A 168 -4.22 9.05 11.94
C VAL A 168 -4.78 10.43 11.63
N THR A 169 -4.34 11.04 10.53
CA THR A 169 -4.90 12.32 10.08
C THR A 169 -6.28 12.13 9.46
N GLU A 170 -7.01 13.21 9.33
CA GLU A 170 -8.16 13.25 8.43
C GLU A 170 -7.75 12.91 7.01
N TRP A 171 -8.71 12.38 6.23
CA TRP A 171 -8.52 12.08 4.82
C TRP A 171 -8.64 13.34 3.97
N LEU A 172 -7.66 13.55 3.12
CA LEU A 172 -7.61 14.66 2.17
C LEU A 172 -7.51 14.15 0.74
N ARG A 173 -7.85 15.00 -0.19
CA ARG A 173 -7.54 14.79 -1.62
C ARG A 173 -6.21 15.48 -1.94
N ALA A 174 -5.34 14.76 -2.67
CA ALA A 174 -4.11 15.33 -3.20
C ALA A 174 -4.40 16.40 -4.24
#